data_3967f322fae7ddda061d429387f2d918
#
_entry.id   3967f322fae7ddda061d429387f2d918
#
_cell.length_a   1.000
_cell.length_b   1.000
_cell.length_c   1.000
_cell.angle_alpha   90.00
_cell.angle_beta   90.00
_cell.angle_gamma   90.00
#
_symmetry.space_group_name_H-M   'P 1'
#
loop_
_entity.id
_entity.type
_entity.pdbx_description
1 polymer ?
#
loop_
_entity_poly.entity_id
_entity_poly.type
_entity_poly.pdbx_seq_one_letter_code
_entity_poly.pdbx_strand_id
1 'polypeptide(L)' 'MNNNIIDEIYNDNNYPALDKLYKLVKAEYPKITKNEVKDFL' A
#
# COMPACT_ATOMS: atom_id res chain seq x y z
N MET A 1 9.17 9.18 -1.86
CA MET A 1 8.72 8.84 -3.20
C MET A 1 7.82 7.65 -3.23
N ASN A 2 8.30 6.50 -2.75
CA ASN A 2 7.44 5.31 -2.76
C ASN A 2 6.20 5.46 -1.90
N ASN A 3 6.29 6.28 -0.87
CA ASN A 3 5.18 6.50 0.04
C ASN A 3 3.99 7.16 -0.63
N ASN A 4 4.24 7.94 -1.68
CA ASN A 4 3.15 8.64 -2.37
C ASN A 4 2.21 7.67 -3.06
N ILE A 5 2.74 6.58 -3.59
CA ILE A 5 1.95 5.57 -4.29
C ILE A 5 1.07 4.82 -3.31
N ILE A 6 1.65 4.45 -2.17
CA ILE A 6 0.90 3.75 -1.13
C ILE A 6 -0.19 4.66 -0.59
N ASP A 7 0.13 5.93 -0.39
CA ASP A 7 -0.83 6.90 0.11
C ASP A 7 -2.01 7.07 -0.85
N GLU A 8 -1.72 7.14 -2.14
CA GLU A 8 -2.76 7.26 -3.16
C GLU A 8 -3.72 6.09 -3.11
N ILE A 9 -3.16 4.88 -3.08
CA ILE A 9 -3.98 3.68 -3.05
C ILE A 9 -4.77 3.60 -1.75
N TYR A 10 -4.14 4.00 -0.66
CA TYR A 10 -4.77 4.01 0.65
C TYR A 10 -6.01 4.92 0.66
N ASN A 11 -5.85 6.12 0.12
CA ASN A 11 -6.95 7.08 0.08
C ASN A 11 -8.04 6.67 -0.91
N ASP A 12 -7.64 6.14 -2.06
CA ASP A 12 -8.59 5.74 -3.10
C ASP A 12 -9.49 4.61 -2.65
N ASN A 13 -9.04 3.80 -1.70
CA ASN A 13 -9.75 2.60 -1.26
C ASN A 13 -10.35 2.75 0.14
N ASN A 14 -10.54 3.98 0.59
CA ASN A 14 -11.19 4.28 1.88
C ASN A 14 -10.43 3.70 3.06
N TYR A 15 -9.12 3.88 3.06
CA TYR A 15 -8.27 3.51 4.19
C TYR A 15 -8.38 2.03 4.55
N PRO A 16 -8.00 1.13 3.64
CA PRO A 16 -8.09 -0.31 3.90
C PRO A 16 -7.11 -0.76 4.98
N ALA A 17 -7.37 -1.92 5.55
CA ALA A 17 -6.46 -2.52 6.53
C ALA A 17 -5.15 -2.92 5.86
N LEU A 18 -4.12 -3.22 6.68
CA LEU A 18 -2.80 -3.55 6.17
C LEU A 18 -2.82 -4.66 5.13
N ASP A 19 -3.50 -5.76 5.42
CA ASP A 19 -3.53 -6.90 4.49
C ASP A 19 -4.14 -6.52 3.15
N LYS A 20 -5.23 -5.80 3.19
CA LYS A 20 -5.89 -5.39 1.96
C LYS A 20 -5.06 -4.34 1.22
N LEU A 21 -4.49 -3.39 1.96
CA LEU A 21 -3.64 -2.38 1.37
C LEU A 21 -2.44 -3.02 0.69
N TYR A 22 -1.82 -3.98 1.36
CA TYR A 22 -0.69 -4.70 0.79
C TYR A 22 -1.06 -5.37 -0.54
N LYS A 23 -2.21 -6.03 -0.57
CA LYS A 23 -2.68 -6.69 -1.81
C LYS A 23 -2.91 -5.70 -2.93
N LEU A 24 -3.50 -4.57 -2.62
CA LEU A 24 -3.77 -3.54 -3.61
C LEU A 24 -2.49 -2.94 -4.16
N VAL A 25 -1.55 -2.63 -3.27
CA VAL A 25 -0.27 -2.05 -3.67
C VAL A 25 0.54 -3.08 -4.45
N LYS A 26 0.52 -4.33 -4.02
CA LYS A 26 1.27 -5.38 -4.69
C LYS A 26 0.77 -5.62 -6.11
N ALA A 27 -0.52 -5.43 -6.34
CA ALA A 27 -1.07 -5.56 -7.68
C ALA A 27 -0.44 -4.56 -8.65
N GLU A 28 -0.11 -3.37 -8.15
CA GLU A 28 0.56 -2.34 -8.95
C GLU A 28 2.08 -2.50 -8.93
N TYR A 29 2.62 -2.91 -7.81
CA TYR A 29 4.06 -3.02 -7.60
C TYR A 29 4.40 -4.37 -7.00
N PRO A 30 4.58 -5.40 -7.84
CA PRO A 30 4.80 -6.77 -7.34
C PRO A 30 6.01 -6.94 -6.44
N LYS A 31 6.96 -6.01 -6.53
CA LYS A 31 8.19 -6.09 -5.74
C LYS A 31 8.05 -5.50 -4.35
N ILE A 32 6.92 -4.90 -4.05
CA ILE A 32 6.76 -4.29 -2.73
C ILE A 32 6.69 -5.36 -1.64
N THR A 33 7.19 -5.00 -0.47
CA THR A 33 7.14 -5.92 0.68
C THR A 33 6.08 -5.45 1.67
N LYS A 34 5.62 -6.40 2.49
CA LYS A 34 4.65 -6.08 3.51
C LYS A 34 5.19 -5.08 4.53
N ASN A 35 6.50 -5.14 4.79
CA ASN A 35 7.12 -4.21 5.72
C ASN A 35 7.03 -2.77 5.22
N GLU A 36 7.18 -2.58 3.92
CA GLU A 36 7.08 -1.24 3.36
C GLU A 36 5.69 -0.66 3.54
N VAL A 37 4.68 -1.49 3.34
CA VAL A 37 3.30 -1.06 3.53
C VAL A 37 3.03 -0.81 5.02
N LYS A 38 3.55 -1.67 5.88
CA LYS A 38 3.41 -1.51 7.31
C LYS A 38 4.06 -0.22 7.81
N ASP A 39 5.22 0.10 7.27
CA ASP A 39 5.93 1.32 7.66
C ASP A 39 5.13 2.57 7.29
N PHE A 40 4.38 2.50 6.21
CA PHE A 40 3.52 3.60 5.81
C PHE A 40 2.43 3.85 6.86
N LEU A 41 1.88 2.79 7.39
CA LEU A 41 0.84 2.90 8.40
C LEU A 41 1.41 3.23 9.77
#